data_1807cf4a14e3bf7b1aab8603aacdf71b
#
_entry.id   1807cf4a14e3bf7b1aab8603aacdf71b
#
_cell.length_a   1.000
_cell.length_b   1.000
_cell.length_c   1.000
_cell.angle_alpha   90.00
_cell.angle_beta   90.00
_cell.angle_gamma   90.00
#
_symmetry.space_group_name_H-M   'P 1'
#
loop_
_entity.id
_entity.type
_entity.pdbx_description
1 polymer ?
#
loop_
_entity_poly.entity_id
_entity_poly.type
_entity_poly.pdbx_seq_one_letter_code
_entity_poly.pdbx_strand_id
1 'polypeptide(L)'
;KYTELKLIIIIQARSSSKRFNNKVLHKIYNKPIIWHVVSRVRKSKNVKKIIVATSNIKSDNKLVKYLKKVKINYYRGSLTNVAERLCKAAEKNKANFFMRINADSPLIDPTIIDKAIKIFKTRKKNYDIITNIFPRSYPKGQSLEIIKTSKLRSNLDKFNNDQREHVTKYFYKNYKNFMIKNLMNI
;
A
#
# COMPACT_ATOMS: atom_id res chain seq x y z
N LYS A 1 -3.87 -20.73 21.26
CA LYS A 1 -3.12 -20.69 19.98
C LYS A 1 -3.16 -19.25 19.48
N TYR A 2 -2.04 -18.52 19.55
CA TYR A 2 -1.95 -17.18 18.94
C TYR A 2 -1.95 -17.37 17.42
N THR A 3 -3.04 -17.01 16.76
CA THR A 3 -3.11 -16.97 15.30
C THR A 3 -2.07 -15.95 14.80
N GLU A 4 -1.12 -16.41 13.99
CA GLU A 4 -0.10 -15.53 13.39
C GLU A 4 -0.82 -14.46 12.56
N LEU A 5 -0.62 -13.18 12.90
CA LEU A 5 -1.22 -12.06 12.17
C LEU A 5 -0.58 -11.94 10.79
N LYS A 6 -1.40 -12.11 9.76
CA LYS A 6 -0.98 -12.08 8.37
C LYS A 6 -0.82 -10.65 7.86
N LEU A 7 0.41 -10.30 7.49
CA LEU A 7 0.76 -9.05 6.80
C LEU A 7 1.08 -9.33 5.33
N ILE A 8 0.49 -8.54 4.42
CA ILE A 8 0.82 -8.54 2.99
C ILE A 8 1.22 -7.13 2.53
N ILE A 9 1.91 -7.03 1.40
CA ILE A 9 2.19 -5.74 0.75
C ILE A 9 1.15 -5.52 -0.35
N ILE A 10 0.52 -4.34 -0.34
CA ILE A 10 -0.37 -3.90 -1.42
C ILE A 10 0.24 -2.67 -2.08
N ILE A 11 0.64 -2.82 -3.34
CA ILE A 11 1.11 -1.72 -4.16
C ILE A 11 -0.10 -1.12 -4.87
N GLN A 12 -0.44 0.12 -4.50
CA GLN A 12 -1.55 0.86 -5.09
C GLN A 12 -1.12 1.41 -6.43
N ALA A 13 -1.79 0.99 -7.51
CA ALA A 13 -1.48 1.38 -8.89
C ALA A 13 -2.74 1.77 -9.67
N ARG A 14 -2.62 2.75 -10.56
CA ARG A 14 -3.61 3.06 -11.60
C ARG A 14 -2.92 3.63 -12.83
N SER A 15 -3.44 3.33 -14.02
CA SER A 15 -2.96 3.90 -15.27
C SER A 15 -3.53 5.30 -15.53
N SER A 16 -4.74 5.57 -15.05
CA SER A 16 -5.44 6.85 -15.18
C SER A 16 -4.86 7.90 -14.23
N SER A 17 -3.82 8.59 -14.64
CA SER A 17 -3.31 9.80 -13.97
C SER A 17 -3.64 11.01 -14.84
N LYS A 18 -4.30 12.04 -14.27
CA LYS A 18 -4.63 13.29 -14.99
C LYS A 18 -3.39 13.99 -15.53
N ARG A 19 -2.26 13.93 -14.83
CA ARG A 19 -0.99 14.62 -15.18
C ARG A 19 -0.09 13.81 -16.10
N PHE A 20 -0.12 12.48 -16.00
CA PHE A 20 0.76 11.61 -16.78
C PHE A 20 0.09 10.23 -16.95
N ASN A 21 -0.58 10.05 -18.10
CA ASN A 21 -1.30 8.83 -18.41
C ASN A 21 -0.35 7.62 -18.51
N ASN A 22 -0.77 6.47 -17.98
CA ASN A 22 0.02 5.23 -17.96
C ASN A 22 1.39 5.35 -17.24
N LYS A 23 1.56 6.31 -16.31
CA LYS A 23 2.82 6.56 -15.58
C LYS A 23 3.48 5.25 -15.08
N VAL A 24 2.70 4.36 -14.47
CA VAL A 24 3.21 3.13 -13.87
C VAL A 24 3.78 2.14 -14.89
N LEU A 25 3.39 2.25 -16.16
CA LEU A 25 3.91 1.46 -17.29
C LEU A 25 5.02 2.17 -18.05
N HIS A 26 5.32 3.43 -17.73
CA HIS A 26 6.44 4.14 -18.34
C HIS A 26 7.75 3.45 -17.99
N LYS A 27 8.66 3.38 -18.97
CA LYS A 27 9.90 2.62 -18.82
C LYS A 27 11.04 3.49 -18.28
N ILE A 28 11.77 2.94 -17.32
CA ILE A 28 13.07 3.41 -16.84
C ILE A 28 14.03 2.23 -17.08
N TYR A 29 15.13 2.45 -17.82
CA TYR A 29 16.07 1.37 -18.20
C TYR A 29 15.34 0.12 -18.74
N ASN A 30 14.49 0.31 -19.76
CA ASN A 30 13.71 -0.74 -20.43
C ASN A 30 12.72 -1.54 -19.57
N LYS A 31 12.51 -1.19 -18.29
CA LYS A 31 11.52 -1.81 -17.39
C LYS A 31 10.48 -0.79 -16.94
N PRO A 32 9.18 -1.15 -16.87
CA PRO A 32 8.15 -0.25 -16.35
C PRO A 32 8.40 0.17 -14.90
N ILE A 33 7.94 1.37 -14.53
CA ILE A 33 8.05 1.88 -13.14
C ILE A 33 7.51 0.86 -12.13
N ILE A 34 6.37 0.24 -12.39
CA ILE A 34 5.80 -0.78 -11.51
C ILE A 34 6.75 -1.98 -11.28
N TRP A 35 7.53 -2.36 -12.29
CA TRP A 35 8.53 -3.42 -12.16
C TRP A 35 9.61 -3.03 -11.15
N HIS A 36 10.11 -1.79 -11.22
CA HIS A 36 11.13 -1.28 -10.28
C HIS A 36 10.59 -1.27 -8.85
N VAL A 37 9.35 -0.81 -8.65
CA VAL A 37 8.73 -0.81 -7.32
C VAL A 37 8.63 -2.24 -6.78
N VAL A 38 8.07 -3.19 -7.54
CA VAL A 38 7.93 -4.59 -7.12
C VAL A 38 9.30 -5.22 -6.85
N SER A 39 10.30 -4.99 -7.71
CA SER A 39 11.64 -5.52 -7.55
C SER A 39 12.32 -5.02 -6.28
N ARG A 40 12.16 -3.74 -5.95
CA ARG A 40 12.70 -3.19 -4.69
C ARG A 40 11.97 -3.73 -3.47
N VAL A 41 10.64 -3.81 -3.51
CA VAL A 41 9.84 -4.40 -2.41
C VAL A 41 10.25 -5.86 -2.17
N ARG A 42 10.53 -6.63 -3.22
CA ARG A 42 11.01 -8.02 -3.12
C ARG A 42 12.38 -8.17 -2.45
N LYS A 43 13.21 -7.11 -2.45
CA LYS A 43 14.51 -7.12 -1.75
C LYS A 43 14.38 -7.04 -0.23
N SER A 44 13.23 -6.65 0.31
CA SER A 44 12.96 -6.74 1.74
C SER A 44 12.95 -8.21 2.18
N LYS A 45 13.69 -8.51 3.25
CA LYS A 45 13.85 -9.88 3.79
C LYS A 45 12.59 -10.45 4.42
N ASN A 46 11.63 -9.59 4.75
CA ASN A 46 10.45 -9.96 5.54
C ASN A 46 9.15 -9.95 4.73
N VAL A 47 9.20 -9.69 3.42
CA VAL A 47 8.01 -9.64 2.55
C VAL A 47 7.65 -11.05 2.08
N LYS A 48 6.47 -11.54 2.50
CA LYS A 48 5.96 -12.87 2.11
C LYS A 48 5.04 -12.83 0.88
N LYS A 49 4.29 -11.75 0.68
CA LYS A 49 3.29 -11.64 -0.41
C LYS A 49 3.14 -10.20 -0.88
N ILE A 50 3.15 -10.01 -2.20
CA ILE A 50 2.93 -8.73 -2.86
C ILE A 50 1.71 -8.83 -3.78
N ILE A 51 0.84 -7.83 -3.75
CA ILE A 51 -0.33 -7.69 -4.61
C ILE A 51 -0.34 -6.28 -5.18
N VAL A 52 -0.55 -6.14 -6.48
CA VAL A 52 -0.82 -4.83 -7.11
C VAL A 52 -2.33 -4.61 -7.14
N ALA A 53 -2.82 -3.59 -6.42
CA ALA A 53 -4.23 -3.21 -6.40
C ALA A 53 -4.49 -2.11 -7.43
N THR A 54 -5.24 -2.42 -8.49
CA THR A 54 -5.59 -1.51 -9.58
C THR A 54 -7.10 -1.40 -9.76
N SER A 55 -7.55 -0.52 -10.68
CA SER A 55 -8.97 -0.34 -10.91
C SER A 55 -9.56 -1.38 -11.87
N ASN A 56 -10.89 -1.47 -11.87
CA ASN A 56 -11.64 -2.36 -12.77
C ASN A 56 -12.01 -1.71 -14.11
N ILE A 57 -11.59 -0.45 -14.36
CA ILE A 57 -11.90 0.25 -15.61
C ILE A 57 -10.97 -0.16 -16.76
N LYS A 58 -11.41 0.05 -18.00
CA LYS A 58 -10.70 -0.37 -19.22
C LYS A 58 -9.27 0.19 -19.34
N SER A 59 -9.03 1.43 -18.86
CA SER A 59 -7.70 2.05 -18.92
C SER A 59 -6.62 1.23 -18.18
N ASP A 60 -6.99 0.47 -17.13
CA ASP A 60 -6.05 -0.35 -16.38
C ASP A 60 -5.82 -1.75 -16.99
N ASN A 61 -6.49 -2.09 -18.11
CA ASN A 61 -6.29 -3.39 -18.75
C ASN A 61 -4.85 -3.61 -19.24
N LYS A 62 -4.17 -2.55 -19.70
CA LYS A 62 -2.76 -2.61 -20.10
C LYS A 62 -1.86 -2.99 -18.93
N LEU A 63 -2.11 -2.40 -17.75
CA LEU A 63 -1.40 -2.75 -16.53
C LEU A 63 -1.66 -4.21 -16.14
N VAL A 64 -2.92 -4.64 -16.14
CA VAL A 64 -3.29 -6.03 -15.82
C VAL A 64 -2.63 -7.03 -16.78
N LYS A 65 -2.63 -6.74 -18.10
CA LYS A 65 -1.94 -7.57 -19.10
C LYS A 65 -0.45 -7.71 -18.78
N TYR A 66 0.19 -6.60 -18.41
CA TYR A 66 1.60 -6.61 -18.00
C TYR A 66 1.83 -7.44 -16.74
N LEU A 67 1.02 -7.24 -15.67
CA LEU A 67 1.15 -7.97 -14.42
C LEU A 67 0.99 -9.49 -14.60
N LYS A 68 0.03 -9.92 -15.46
CA LYS A 68 -0.14 -11.32 -15.85
C LYS A 68 1.12 -11.87 -16.53
N LYS A 69 1.66 -11.15 -17.52
CA LYS A 69 2.86 -11.54 -18.26
C LYS A 69 4.07 -11.79 -17.34
N VAL A 70 4.24 -10.94 -16.30
CA VAL A 70 5.37 -11.04 -15.37
C VAL A 70 5.03 -11.78 -14.06
N LYS A 71 3.88 -12.46 -14.02
CA LYS A 71 3.40 -13.31 -12.90
C LYS A 71 3.36 -12.55 -11.56
N ILE A 72 2.93 -11.28 -11.57
CA ILE A 72 2.68 -10.50 -10.37
C ILE A 72 1.20 -10.62 -9.99
N ASN A 73 0.93 -10.98 -8.73
CA ASN A 73 -0.43 -11.04 -8.22
C ASN A 73 -1.08 -9.65 -8.26
N TYR A 74 -2.36 -9.58 -8.61
CA TYR A 74 -3.09 -8.34 -8.68
C TYR A 74 -4.53 -8.50 -8.15
N TYR A 75 -5.11 -7.37 -7.78
CA TYR A 75 -6.53 -7.23 -7.43
C TYR A 75 -7.12 -6.05 -8.23
N ARG A 76 -8.36 -6.18 -8.68
CA ARG A 76 -9.10 -5.10 -9.36
C ARG A 76 -10.29 -4.66 -8.51
N GLY A 77 -10.50 -3.36 -8.37
CA GLY A 77 -11.61 -2.79 -7.60
C GLY A 77 -11.98 -1.38 -8.04
N SER A 78 -12.69 -0.62 -7.19
CA SER A 78 -13.15 0.73 -7.51
C SER A 78 -11.99 1.65 -7.95
N LEU A 79 -12.23 2.48 -8.96
CA LEU A 79 -11.31 3.54 -9.37
C LEU A 79 -11.27 4.66 -8.33
N THR A 80 -12.44 5.13 -7.91
CA THR A 80 -12.61 6.33 -7.06
C THR A 80 -12.50 6.01 -5.57
N ASN A 81 -13.00 4.84 -5.14
CA ASN A 81 -12.87 4.40 -3.75
C ASN A 81 -11.62 3.52 -3.56
N VAL A 82 -10.45 4.17 -3.49
CA VAL A 82 -9.18 3.50 -3.29
C VAL A 82 -9.14 2.78 -1.94
N ALA A 83 -9.67 3.40 -0.89
CA ALA A 83 -9.71 2.81 0.45
C ALA A 83 -10.44 1.47 0.46
N GLU A 84 -11.63 1.40 -0.16
CA GLU A 84 -12.39 0.16 -0.31
C GLU A 84 -11.62 -0.88 -1.15
N ARG A 85 -11.00 -0.45 -2.26
CA ARG A 85 -10.22 -1.33 -3.12
C ARG A 85 -9.09 -2.01 -2.36
N LEU A 86 -8.34 -1.28 -1.54
CA LEU A 86 -7.25 -1.83 -0.73
C LEU A 86 -7.79 -2.75 0.37
N CYS A 87 -8.88 -2.34 1.03
CA CYS A 87 -9.54 -3.16 2.06
C CYS A 87 -9.99 -4.50 1.50
N LYS A 88 -10.74 -4.51 0.40
CA LYS A 88 -11.21 -5.73 -0.28
C LYS A 88 -10.04 -6.60 -0.79
N ALA A 89 -8.95 -5.99 -1.28
CA ALA A 89 -7.75 -6.73 -1.67
C ALA A 89 -7.12 -7.45 -0.45
N ALA A 90 -7.04 -6.79 0.70
CA ALA A 90 -6.53 -7.39 1.94
C ALA A 90 -7.43 -8.52 2.43
N GLU A 91 -8.75 -8.32 2.46
CA GLU A 91 -9.75 -9.32 2.88
C GLU A 91 -9.74 -10.56 1.99
N LYS A 92 -9.74 -10.39 0.66
CA LYS A 92 -9.64 -11.52 -0.28
C LYS A 92 -8.41 -12.39 -0.03
N ASN A 93 -7.36 -11.80 0.52
CA ASN A 93 -6.12 -12.49 0.87
C ASN A 93 -6.06 -12.91 2.35
N LYS A 94 -7.15 -12.76 3.11
CA LYS A 94 -7.24 -13.07 4.55
C LYS A 94 -6.11 -12.39 5.34
N ALA A 95 -5.79 -11.14 5.00
CA ALA A 95 -4.73 -10.36 5.64
C ALA A 95 -5.30 -9.52 6.79
N ASN A 96 -4.75 -9.72 7.99
CA ASN A 96 -5.12 -8.91 9.17
C ASN A 96 -4.58 -7.50 9.06
N PHE A 97 -3.43 -7.34 8.38
CA PHE A 97 -2.76 -6.08 8.09
C PHE A 97 -2.25 -6.07 6.66
N PHE A 98 -2.16 -4.89 6.08
CA PHE A 98 -1.45 -4.71 4.82
C PHE A 98 -0.56 -3.48 4.86
N MET A 99 0.60 -3.55 4.21
CA MET A 99 1.45 -2.39 3.97
C MET A 99 1.10 -1.80 2.61
N ARG A 100 0.67 -0.54 2.61
CA ARG A 100 0.39 0.25 1.41
C ARG A 100 1.68 0.89 0.91
N ILE A 101 1.97 0.72 -0.38
CA ILE A 101 3.06 1.38 -1.10
C ILE A 101 2.49 1.94 -2.42
N ASN A 102 2.96 3.11 -2.84
CA ASN A 102 2.54 3.70 -4.11
C ASN A 102 3.36 3.13 -5.29
N ALA A 103 2.69 2.83 -6.38
CA ALA A 103 3.30 2.28 -7.59
C ALA A 103 4.22 3.25 -8.35
N ASP A 104 4.24 4.52 -7.96
CA ASP A 104 5.09 5.56 -8.54
C ASP A 104 6.30 5.92 -7.66
N SER A 105 6.68 5.01 -6.76
CA SER A 105 7.83 5.13 -5.86
C SER A 105 8.95 4.14 -6.26
N PRO A 106 9.58 4.26 -7.46
CA PRO A 106 10.55 3.28 -7.97
C PRO A 106 11.82 3.18 -7.15
N LEU A 107 12.09 4.15 -6.27
CA LEU A 107 13.27 4.19 -5.40
C LEU A 107 12.96 3.82 -3.95
N ILE A 108 11.79 3.24 -3.66
CA ILE A 108 11.43 2.80 -2.28
C ILE A 108 12.55 1.94 -1.68
N ASP A 109 12.98 2.26 -0.47
CA ASP A 109 14.08 1.56 0.18
C ASP A 109 13.57 0.31 0.92
N PRO A 110 14.07 -0.89 0.56
CA PRO A 110 13.73 -2.14 1.25
C PRO A 110 14.04 -2.12 2.75
N THR A 111 15.06 -1.38 3.19
CA THR A 111 15.43 -1.30 4.60
C THR A 111 14.38 -0.58 5.44
N ILE A 112 13.70 0.42 4.88
CA ILE A 112 12.58 1.11 5.54
C ILE A 112 11.39 0.15 5.67
N ILE A 113 11.14 -0.66 4.66
CA ILE A 113 10.11 -1.72 4.71
C ILE A 113 10.41 -2.69 5.84
N ASP A 114 11.66 -3.18 5.94
CA ASP A 114 12.08 -4.10 6.99
C ASP A 114 11.98 -3.47 8.39
N LYS A 115 12.36 -2.20 8.55
CA LYS A 115 12.18 -1.45 9.81
C LYS A 115 10.71 -1.40 10.25
N ALA A 116 9.79 -1.08 9.33
CA ALA A 116 8.35 -1.04 9.62
C ALA A 116 7.81 -2.43 9.99
N ILE A 117 8.22 -3.49 9.28
CA ILE A 117 7.82 -4.87 9.59
C ILE A 117 8.39 -5.31 10.95
N LYS A 118 9.61 -4.90 11.31
CA LYS A 118 10.17 -5.17 12.64
C LYS A 118 9.29 -4.57 13.74
N ILE A 119 8.88 -3.31 13.61
CA ILE A 119 7.95 -2.66 14.56
C ILE A 119 6.63 -3.44 14.63
N PHE A 120 6.06 -3.83 13.49
CA PHE A 120 4.85 -4.64 13.42
C PHE A 120 5.01 -5.98 14.16
N LYS A 121 6.14 -6.67 13.99
CA LYS A 121 6.41 -7.98 14.62
C LYS A 121 6.61 -7.90 16.13
N THR A 122 7.16 -6.81 16.67
CA THR A 122 7.42 -6.68 18.12
C THR A 122 6.15 -6.65 18.96
N ARG A 123 5.00 -6.27 18.37
CA ARG A 123 3.65 -6.29 18.99
C ARG A 123 3.59 -5.73 20.42
N LYS A 124 4.54 -4.93 20.84
CA LYS A 124 4.54 -4.29 22.17
C LYS A 124 3.28 -3.46 22.42
N LYS A 125 2.63 -2.98 21.33
CA LYS A 125 1.35 -2.28 21.33
C LYS A 125 0.52 -2.72 20.12
N ASN A 126 -0.82 -2.72 20.30
CA ASN A 126 -1.77 -3.06 19.23
C ASN A 126 -2.01 -1.86 18.30
N TYR A 127 -1.03 -1.52 17.45
CA TYR A 127 -1.15 -0.39 16.53
C TYR A 127 -2.25 -0.62 15.49
N ASP A 128 -3.02 0.43 15.21
CA ASP A 128 -3.97 0.47 14.09
C ASP A 128 -3.26 0.84 12.80
N ILE A 129 -2.25 1.74 12.90
CA ILE A 129 -1.41 2.17 11.77
C ILE A 129 0.04 2.28 12.23
N ILE A 130 0.96 1.80 11.36
CA ILE A 130 2.40 2.10 11.44
C ILE A 130 2.75 2.83 10.15
N THR A 131 3.34 4.02 10.25
CA THR A 131 3.59 4.90 9.11
C THR A 131 4.94 5.59 9.20
N ASN A 132 5.41 6.19 8.11
CA ASN A 132 6.58 7.07 8.12
C ASN A 132 6.29 8.47 7.56
N ILE A 133 5.01 8.86 7.53
CA ILE A 133 4.58 10.14 6.97
C ILE A 133 3.78 11.02 7.92
N PHE A 134 3.64 10.62 9.20
CA PHE A 134 2.84 11.35 10.17
C PHE A 134 3.55 11.49 11.54
N PRO A 135 4.41 12.52 11.70
CA PRO A 135 4.90 13.47 10.68
C PRO A 135 5.92 12.83 9.74
N ARG A 136 6.10 13.44 8.56
CA ARG A 136 7.06 12.99 7.56
C ARG A 136 8.49 13.38 7.94
N SER A 137 9.40 12.41 7.97
CA SER A 137 10.85 12.61 8.13
C SER A 137 11.67 11.99 7.00
N TYR A 138 11.06 11.09 6.21
CA TYR A 138 11.71 10.48 5.04
C TYR A 138 11.41 11.28 3.77
N PRO A 139 12.29 11.25 2.76
CA PRO A 139 12.07 11.89 1.46
C PRO A 139 10.77 11.41 0.79
N LYS A 140 10.22 12.25 -0.11
CA LYS A 140 9.10 11.83 -0.98
C LYS A 140 9.53 10.61 -1.80
N GLY A 141 8.61 9.67 -2.02
CA GLY A 141 8.89 8.39 -2.68
C GLY A 141 9.29 7.26 -1.72
N GLN A 142 9.50 7.55 -0.42
CA GLN A 142 9.80 6.57 0.62
C GLN A 142 8.58 6.25 1.52
N SER A 143 7.38 6.65 1.11
CA SER A 143 6.17 6.50 1.93
C SER A 143 5.71 5.06 2.02
N LEU A 144 5.44 4.60 3.24
CA LEU A 144 4.77 3.33 3.52
C LEU A 144 3.83 3.46 4.74
N GLU A 145 2.80 2.63 4.76
CA GLU A 145 1.81 2.61 5.82
C GLU A 145 1.30 1.19 6.03
N ILE A 146 1.55 0.60 7.22
CA ILE A 146 0.91 -0.66 7.62
C ILE A 146 -0.42 -0.31 8.27
N ILE A 147 -1.50 -0.85 7.73
CA ILE A 147 -2.87 -0.53 8.13
C ILE A 147 -3.56 -1.81 8.61
N LYS A 148 -4.21 -1.76 9.77
CA LYS A 148 -5.05 -2.85 10.27
C LYS A 148 -6.31 -2.95 9.42
N THR A 149 -6.52 -4.10 8.76
CA THR A 149 -7.62 -4.29 7.79
C THR A 149 -8.99 -4.06 8.43
N SER A 150 -9.22 -4.59 9.65
CA SER A 150 -10.47 -4.40 10.37
C SER A 150 -10.77 -2.94 10.73
N LYS A 151 -9.72 -2.15 11.06
CA LYS A 151 -9.88 -0.72 11.35
C LYS A 151 -10.20 0.10 10.10
N LEU A 152 -9.60 -0.24 8.96
CA LEU A 152 -10.00 0.38 7.70
C LEU A 152 -11.45 0.02 7.38
N ARG A 153 -11.83 -1.27 7.45
CA ARG A 153 -13.18 -1.73 7.17
C ARG A 153 -14.24 -1.01 8.00
N SER A 154 -14.05 -0.95 9.31
CA SER A 154 -15.04 -0.36 10.25
C SER A 154 -15.21 1.16 10.13
N ASN A 155 -14.38 1.83 9.34
CA ASN A 155 -14.45 3.29 9.16
C ASN A 155 -14.72 3.72 7.70
N LEU A 156 -14.81 2.80 6.73
CA LEU A 156 -15.00 3.15 5.31
C LEU A 156 -16.26 4.00 5.06
N ASP A 157 -17.34 3.73 5.78
CA ASP A 157 -18.62 4.45 5.61
C ASP A 157 -18.54 5.91 6.07
N LYS A 158 -17.56 6.24 6.92
CA LYS A 158 -17.29 7.60 7.42
C LYS A 158 -16.43 8.44 6.46
N PHE A 159 -15.86 7.81 5.42
CA PHE A 159 -14.94 8.49 4.51
C PHE A 159 -15.69 9.37 3.51
N ASN A 160 -15.29 10.64 3.42
CA ASN A 160 -15.67 11.50 2.31
C ASN A 160 -14.87 11.14 1.04
N ASN A 161 -15.19 11.77 -0.10
CA ASN A 161 -14.58 11.45 -1.40
C ASN A 161 -13.04 11.62 -1.39
N ASP A 162 -12.53 12.67 -0.75
CA ASP A 162 -11.09 12.91 -0.62
C ASP A 162 -10.39 11.81 0.22
N GLN A 163 -11.01 11.37 1.31
CA GLN A 163 -10.50 10.30 2.17
C GLN A 163 -10.60 8.91 1.51
N ARG A 164 -11.60 8.69 0.64
CA ARG A 164 -11.68 7.48 -0.19
C ARG A 164 -10.51 7.36 -1.15
N GLU A 165 -10.00 8.48 -1.67
CA GLU A 165 -8.81 8.52 -2.52
C GLU A 165 -7.52 8.49 -1.68
N HIS A 166 -7.45 9.29 -0.61
CA HIS A 166 -6.28 9.44 0.28
C HIS A 166 -6.45 8.64 1.58
N VAL A 167 -6.39 7.34 1.47
CA VAL A 167 -6.82 6.27 2.39
C VAL A 167 -6.56 6.52 3.88
N THR A 168 -5.41 7.09 4.25
CA THR A 168 -5.01 7.30 5.65
C THR A 168 -5.36 8.69 6.18
N LYS A 169 -5.83 9.59 5.31
CA LYS A 169 -6.17 10.97 5.69
C LYS A 169 -7.24 11.04 6.78
N TYR A 170 -8.24 10.14 6.77
CA TYR A 170 -9.24 10.05 7.81
C TYR A 170 -8.61 9.76 9.18
N PHE A 171 -7.69 8.79 9.24
CA PHE A 171 -7.02 8.38 10.48
C PHE A 171 -6.12 9.49 11.03
N TYR A 172 -5.39 10.18 10.16
CA TYR A 172 -4.53 11.29 10.59
C TYR A 172 -5.32 12.49 11.07
N LYS A 173 -6.46 12.80 10.44
CA LYS A 173 -7.37 13.86 10.91
C LYS A 173 -7.97 13.53 12.29
N ASN A 174 -8.20 12.25 12.56
CA ASN A 174 -8.80 11.76 13.82
C ASN A 174 -7.77 11.00 14.68
N TYR A 175 -6.50 11.39 14.64
CA TYR A 175 -5.36 10.62 15.21
C TYR A 175 -5.54 10.25 16.69
N LYS A 176 -6.24 11.08 17.48
CA LYS A 176 -6.52 10.83 18.91
C LYS A 176 -7.33 9.55 19.15
N ASN A 177 -8.08 9.08 18.15
CA ASN A 177 -8.94 7.90 18.24
C ASN A 177 -8.25 6.61 17.74
N PHE A 178 -6.98 6.68 17.36
CA PHE A 178 -6.27 5.56 16.76
C PHE A 178 -4.86 5.40 17.33
N MET A 179 -4.42 4.15 17.47
CA MET A 179 -3.05 3.84 17.88
C MET A 179 -2.12 3.91 16.66
N ILE A 180 -1.51 5.08 16.46
CA ILE A 180 -0.61 5.35 15.33
C ILE A 180 0.84 5.33 15.81
N LYS A 181 1.70 4.53 15.17
CA LYS A 181 3.15 4.53 15.35
C LYS A 181 3.83 5.18 14.15
N ASN A 182 4.57 6.24 14.38
CA ASN A 182 5.40 6.84 13.35
C ASN A 182 6.83 6.29 13.38
N LEU A 183 7.37 5.97 12.20
CA LEU A 183 8.77 5.61 11.97
C LEU A 183 9.50 6.87 11.51
N MET A 184 10.39 7.36 12.35
CA MET A 184 11.21 8.54 12.05
C MET A 184 12.53 8.15 11.38
N ASN A 185 13.01 9.02 10.49
CA ASN A 185 14.38 9.03 10.02
C ASN A 185 15.18 9.91 10.99
N ILE A 186 15.95 9.27 11.84
CA ILE A 186 16.82 9.90 12.83
C ILE A 186 18.23 9.87 12.28
#